data_69b58829e0ca4ca593eb417604f53bf5
#
_entry.id   69b58829e0ca4ca593eb417604f53bf5
#
_cell.length_a   1.000
_cell.length_b   1.000
_cell.length_c   1.000
_cell.angle_alpha   90.00
_cell.angle_beta   90.00
_cell.angle_gamma   90.00
#
_symmetry.space_group_name_H-M   'P 1'
#
loop_
_entity.id
_entity.type
_entity.pdbx_description
1 polymer ?
#
loop_
_entity_poly.entity_id
_entity_poly.type
_entity_poly.pdbx_seq_one_letter_code
_entity_poly.pdbx_strand_id
1 'polypeptide(L)'
;MLRVSRLTDYATVVMTVIATHPADVLSTAQIADEARLELPTVSKLLKLLGHAGLVDSFRGVNGGYRLARPAEAISLADIVEALEGPIGLTECSIAQGHCDRQSQCGVSGSWRSVSGAIDGVLRGMTLAQMLAGRPTAPAKGAADAAQANA
;
A
#
# COMPACT_ATOMS: atom_id res chain seq x y z
N MET A 1 -11.09 -18.12 -0.27
CA MET A 1 -10.59 -17.23 -1.34
C MET A 1 -9.63 -16.23 -0.75
N LEU A 2 -8.43 -16.14 -1.29
CA LEU A 2 -7.43 -15.18 -0.82
C LEU A 2 -7.75 -13.77 -1.33
N ARG A 3 -8.01 -12.83 -0.43
CA ARG A 3 -8.37 -11.45 -0.73
C ARG A 3 -7.72 -10.52 0.27
N VAL A 4 -7.05 -9.51 -0.20
CA VAL A 4 -6.69 -8.36 0.63
C VAL A 4 -7.95 -7.55 0.95
N SER A 5 -7.97 -6.88 2.10
CA SER A 5 -9.09 -6.03 2.46
C SER A 5 -9.17 -4.82 1.51
N ARG A 6 -10.36 -4.24 1.39
CA ARG A 6 -10.54 -3.00 0.63
C ARG A 6 -9.69 -1.86 1.20
N LEU A 7 -9.48 -1.88 2.51
CA LEU A 7 -8.66 -0.86 3.18
C LEU A 7 -7.19 -0.97 2.77
N THR A 8 -6.66 -2.19 2.66
CA THR A 8 -5.30 -2.45 2.17
C THR A 8 -5.13 -2.04 0.71
N ASP A 9 -6.12 -2.34 -0.14
CA ASP A 9 -6.13 -1.87 -1.53
C ASP A 9 -6.08 -0.33 -1.60
N TYR A 10 -6.92 0.35 -0.84
CA TYR A 10 -6.89 1.82 -0.77
C TYR A 10 -5.57 2.37 -0.19
N ALA A 11 -4.94 1.66 0.75
CA ALA A 11 -3.62 2.05 1.26
C ALA A 11 -2.55 2.01 0.16
N THR A 12 -2.59 1.03 -0.74
CA THR A 12 -1.66 0.99 -1.87
C THR A 12 -1.87 2.18 -2.80
N VAL A 13 -3.12 2.57 -3.07
CA VAL A 13 -3.44 3.77 -3.86
C VAL A 13 -2.90 5.02 -3.19
N VAL A 14 -3.15 5.21 -1.89
CA VAL A 14 -2.64 6.35 -1.12
C VAL A 14 -1.11 6.43 -1.16
N MET A 15 -0.44 5.30 -0.96
CA MET A 15 1.03 5.24 -1.01
C MET A 15 1.57 5.59 -2.39
N THR A 16 0.93 5.14 -3.46
CA THR A 16 1.34 5.51 -4.83
C THR A 16 1.13 6.99 -5.12
N VAL A 17 0.06 7.61 -4.61
CA VAL A 17 -0.15 9.06 -4.73
C VAL A 17 0.99 9.83 -4.05
N ILE A 18 1.32 9.50 -2.79
CA ILE A 18 2.40 10.17 -2.08
C ILE A 18 3.74 9.97 -2.80
N ALA A 19 3.98 8.79 -3.34
CA ALA A 19 5.21 8.46 -4.05
C ALA A 19 5.39 9.19 -5.38
N THR A 20 4.32 9.71 -5.99
CA THR A 20 4.43 10.59 -7.18
C THR A 20 4.97 11.98 -6.85
N HIS A 21 5.01 12.35 -5.57
CA HIS A 21 5.48 13.65 -5.08
C HIS A 21 6.63 13.47 -4.06
N PRO A 22 7.77 12.91 -4.46
CA PRO A 22 8.81 12.47 -3.52
C PRO A 22 9.45 13.60 -2.70
N ALA A 23 9.41 14.84 -3.22
CA ALA A 23 9.97 16.01 -2.56
C ALA A 23 8.96 16.82 -1.74
N ASP A 24 7.67 16.54 -1.91
CA ASP A 24 6.59 17.37 -1.38
C ASP A 24 5.98 16.77 -0.12
N VAL A 25 5.43 17.65 0.72
CA VAL A 25 4.55 17.28 1.82
C VAL A 25 3.11 17.52 1.35
N LEU A 26 2.32 16.45 1.23
CA LEU A 26 0.95 16.53 0.78
C LEU A 26 -0.01 16.57 1.96
N SER A 27 -0.98 17.49 1.94
CA SER A 27 -2.08 17.48 2.90
C SER A 27 -2.98 16.27 2.70
N THR A 28 -3.70 15.87 3.75
CA THR A 28 -4.68 14.78 3.66
C THR A 28 -5.73 15.05 2.57
N ALA A 29 -6.15 16.30 2.41
CA ALA A 29 -7.12 16.70 1.38
C ALA A 29 -6.56 16.52 -0.04
N GLN A 30 -5.31 16.90 -0.29
CA GLN A 30 -4.65 16.69 -1.58
C GLN A 30 -4.52 15.20 -1.91
N ILE A 31 -4.12 14.39 -0.94
CA ILE A 31 -4.02 12.93 -1.11
C ILE A 31 -5.39 12.33 -1.42
N ALA A 32 -6.43 12.74 -0.69
CA ALA A 32 -7.79 12.26 -0.89
C ALA A 32 -8.33 12.60 -2.29
N ASP A 33 -8.08 13.82 -2.75
CA ASP A 33 -8.48 14.28 -4.08
C ASP A 33 -7.80 13.50 -5.20
N GLU A 34 -6.46 13.36 -5.13
CA GLU A 34 -5.70 12.59 -6.13
C GLU A 34 -6.01 11.09 -6.10
N ALA A 35 -6.19 10.52 -4.93
CA ALA A 35 -6.58 9.12 -4.76
C ALA A 35 -8.05 8.86 -5.12
N ARG A 36 -8.86 9.90 -5.23
CA ARG A 36 -10.33 9.81 -5.40
C ARG A 36 -10.99 8.97 -4.30
N LEU A 37 -10.54 9.20 -3.09
CA LEU A 37 -11.04 8.56 -1.87
C LEU A 37 -11.61 9.60 -0.92
N GLU A 38 -12.53 9.17 -0.06
CA GLU A 38 -13.10 10.03 0.94
C GLU A 38 -12.08 10.43 2.01
N LEU A 39 -12.12 11.68 2.45
CA LEU A 39 -11.20 12.26 3.43
C LEU A 39 -11.10 11.46 4.74
N PRO A 40 -12.19 10.98 5.37
CA PRO A 40 -12.10 10.16 6.58
C PRO A 40 -11.36 8.84 6.36
N THR A 41 -11.55 8.22 5.21
CA THR A 41 -10.85 6.99 4.84
C THR A 41 -9.34 7.23 4.72
N VAL A 42 -8.95 8.27 3.99
CA VAL A 42 -7.54 8.65 3.83
C VAL A 42 -6.90 9.02 5.17
N SER A 43 -7.61 9.77 6.02
CA SER A 43 -7.13 10.11 7.37
C SER A 43 -6.85 8.86 8.22
N LYS A 44 -7.73 7.86 8.16
CA LYS A 44 -7.52 6.58 8.85
C LYS A 44 -6.32 5.82 8.31
N LEU A 45 -6.21 5.74 6.99
CA LEU A 45 -5.09 5.05 6.33
C LEU A 45 -3.75 5.69 6.68
N LEU A 46 -3.66 7.01 6.63
CA LEU A 46 -2.43 7.75 6.95
C LEU A 46 -1.98 7.53 8.40
N LYS A 47 -2.92 7.39 9.34
CA LYS A 47 -2.59 7.03 10.73
C LYS A 47 -1.98 5.64 10.83
N LEU A 48 -2.57 4.66 10.16
CA LEU A 48 -2.05 3.27 10.17
C LEU A 48 -0.69 3.18 9.49
N LEU A 49 -0.53 3.83 8.35
CA LEU A 49 0.74 3.89 7.59
C LEU A 49 1.83 4.63 8.39
N GLY A 50 1.45 5.70 9.10
CA GLY A 50 2.36 6.43 9.99
C GLY A 50 2.83 5.60 11.18
N HIS A 51 1.95 4.85 11.82
CA HIS A 51 2.31 3.92 12.90
C HIS A 51 3.25 2.81 12.44
N ALA A 52 3.13 2.39 11.19
CA ALA A 52 4.03 1.41 10.57
C ALA A 52 5.36 2.01 10.07
N GLY A 53 5.56 3.32 10.18
CA GLY A 53 6.77 4.00 9.74
C GLY A 53 6.92 4.10 8.21
N LEU A 54 5.82 4.06 7.47
CA LEU A 54 5.83 4.16 6.01
C LEU A 54 5.65 5.60 5.52
N VAL A 55 5.03 6.45 6.32
CA VAL A 55 4.86 7.88 6.06
C VAL A 55 5.22 8.68 7.30
N ASP A 56 5.81 9.85 7.09
CA ASP A 56 6.07 10.86 8.10
C ASP A 56 5.00 11.95 8.05
N SER A 57 4.56 12.40 9.22
CA SER A 57 3.60 13.50 9.36
C SER A 57 4.30 14.79 9.76
N PHE A 58 3.87 15.88 9.17
CA PHE A 58 4.34 17.24 9.43
C PHE A 58 3.18 18.12 9.88
N ARG A 59 3.36 18.85 10.96
CA ARG A 59 2.35 19.75 11.50
C ARG A 59 2.50 21.17 10.96
N GLY A 60 1.45 21.96 11.06
CA GLY A 60 1.44 23.38 10.70
C GLY A 60 0.63 23.68 9.44
N VAL A 61 0.67 24.95 8.99
CA VAL A 61 -0.09 25.44 7.83
C VAL A 61 0.29 24.72 6.55
N ASN A 62 1.58 24.35 6.39
CA ASN A 62 2.11 23.57 5.28
C ASN A 62 2.33 22.10 5.69
N GLY A 63 1.60 21.62 6.69
CA GLY A 63 1.69 20.26 7.17
C GLY A 63 1.05 19.24 6.23
N GLY A 64 1.31 17.99 6.50
CA GLY A 64 0.81 16.87 5.71
C GLY A 64 1.67 15.64 5.88
N TYR A 65 1.81 14.87 4.81
CA TYR A 65 2.48 13.59 4.81
C TYR A 65 3.46 13.47 3.64
N ARG A 66 4.53 12.74 3.87
CA ARG A 66 5.54 12.35 2.88
C ARG A 66 5.99 10.92 3.15
N LEU A 67 6.54 10.23 2.16
CA LEU A 67 7.15 8.92 2.39
C LEU A 67 8.27 9.02 3.43
N ALA A 68 8.29 8.08 4.38
CA ALA A 68 9.36 7.97 5.39
C ALA A 68 10.66 7.39 4.81
N ARG A 69 10.53 6.64 3.71
CA ARG A 69 11.64 5.98 3.00
C ARG A 69 11.45 6.17 1.49
N PRO A 70 12.52 6.03 0.68
CA PRO A 70 12.38 6.01 -0.78
C PRO A 70 11.41 4.92 -1.25
N ALA A 71 10.70 5.17 -2.34
CA ALA A 71 9.71 4.22 -2.89
C ALA A 71 10.31 2.85 -3.24
N GLU A 72 11.59 2.81 -3.58
CA GLU A 72 12.35 1.58 -3.84
C GLU A 72 12.59 0.74 -2.58
N ALA A 73 12.55 1.37 -1.40
CA ALA A 73 12.76 0.73 -0.10
C ALA A 73 11.46 0.35 0.62
N ILE A 74 10.31 0.59 0.01
CA ILE A 74 8.99 0.21 0.53
C ILE A 74 8.43 -0.89 -0.35
N SER A 75 8.08 -2.03 0.24
CA SER A 75 7.49 -3.16 -0.46
C SER A 75 5.96 -3.19 -0.30
N LEU A 76 5.30 -3.93 -1.19
CA LEU A 76 3.87 -4.22 -1.04
C LEU A 76 3.60 -5.00 0.27
N ALA A 77 4.53 -5.86 0.70
CA ALA A 77 4.44 -6.54 1.98
C ALA A 77 4.39 -5.54 3.16
N ASP A 78 5.22 -4.49 3.15
CA ASP A 78 5.21 -3.46 4.21
C ASP A 78 3.82 -2.80 4.33
N ILE A 79 3.17 -2.53 3.19
CA ILE A 79 1.84 -1.91 3.17
C ILE A 79 0.78 -2.90 3.69
N VAL A 80 0.82 -4.15 3.25
CA VAL A 80 -0.12 -5.19 3.71
C VAL A 80 0.02 -5.40 5.22
N GLU A 81 1.25 -5.54 5.72
CA GLU A 81 1.51 -5.73 7.15
C GLU A 81 1.06 -4.55 8.01
N ALA A 82 1.16 -3.33 7.48
CA ALA A 82 0.70 -2.12 8.17
C ALA A 82 -0.82 -2.13 8.42
N LEU A 83 -1.59 -2.76 7.55
CA LEU A 83 -3.06 -2.78 7.59
C LEU A 83 -3.64 -4.06 8.18
N GLU A 84 -3.05 -5.21 7.87
CA GLU A 84 -3.59 -6.54 8.18
C GLU A 84 -2.76 -7.31 9.20
N GLY A 85 -1.56 -6.80 9.53
CA GLY A 85 -0.63 -7.53 10.39
C GLY A 85 0.22 -8.53 9.62
N PRO A 86 0.91 -9.43 10.33
CA PRO A 86 1.85 -10.37 9.73
C PRO A 86 1.24 -11.21 8.61
N ILE A 87 1.99 -11.36 7.52
CA ILE A 87 1.54 -12.12 6.35
C ILE A 87 1.58 -13.62 6.66
N GLY A 88 0.44 -14.27 6.52
CA GLY A 88 0.29 -15.70 6.66
C GLY A 88 -1.12 -16.17 6.34
N LEU A 89 -1.25 -17.36 5.78
CA LEU A 89 -2.54 -17.93 5.38
C LEU A 89 -3.24 -18.70 6.50
N THR A 90 -2.47 -19.16 7.47
CA THR A 90 -2.97 -19.95 8.61
C THR A 90 -2.24 -19.52 9.87
N GLU A 91 -2.83 -19.78 11.03
CA GLU A 91 -2.23 -19.47 12.34
C GLU A 91 -0.81 -20.04 12.49
N CYS A 92 -0.55 -21.24 11.97
CA CYS A 92 0.78 -21.86 12.05
C CYS A 92 1.80 -21.28 11.07
N SER A 93 1.38 -20.42 10.13
CA SER A 93 2.27 -19.77 9.17
C SER A 93 2.65 -18.34 9.55
N ILE A 94 2.05 -17.80 10.61
CA ILE A 94 2.38 -16.49 11.19
C ILE A 94 3.41 -16.69 12.29
N ALA A 95 4.45 -15.85 12.33
CA ALA A 95 5.56 -16.00 13.29
C ALA A 95 5.12 -15.99 14.77
N GLN A 96 4.04 -15.30 15.09
CA GLN A 96 3.43 -15.22 16.44
C GLN A 96 2.12 -16.00 16.54
N GLY A 97 1.79 -16.77 15.51
CA GLY A 97 0.56 -17.56 15.47
C GLY A 97 0.59 -18.71 16.46
N HIS A 98 -0.52 -18.94 17.12
CA HIS A 98 -0.69 -20.04 18.06
C HIS A 98 -1.70 -21.03 17.51
N CYS A 99 -1.22 -22.23 17.14
CA CYS A 99 -2.07 -23.29 16.64
C CYS A 99 -1.97 -24.50 17.55
N ASP A 100 -3.05 -24.85 18.24
CA ASP A 100 -3.09 -25.97 19.21
C ASP A 100 -2.78 -27.33 18.59
N ARG A 101 -2.94 -27.45 17.27
CA ARG A 101 -2.69 -28.70 16.53
C ARG A 101 -1.31 -28.78 15.88
N GLN A 102 -0.46 -27.77 16.06
CA GLN A 102 0.82 -27.63 15.34
C GLN A 102 1.74 -28.87 15.51
N SER A 103 1.77 -29.47 16.70
CA SER A 103 2.62 -30.62 16.99
C SER A 103 2.16 -31.94 16.32
N GLN A 104 0.90 -32.02 15.90
CA GLN A 104 0.29 -33.19 15.28
C GLN A 104 -0.20 -32.95 13.85
N CYS A 105 0.07 -31.77 13.29
CA CYS A 105 -0.47 -31.36 12.02
C CYS A 105 0.47 -31.73 10.85
N GLY A 106 0.05 -32.68 10.02
CA GLY A 106 0.82 -33.12 8.85
C GLY A 106 0.89 -32.11 7.70
N VAL A 107 0.11 -31.02 7.74
CA VAL A 107 0.05 -30.01 6.64
C VAL A 107 0.62 -28.65 7.02
N SER A 108 1.07 -28.45 8.25
CA SER A 108 1.60 -27.16 8.72
C SER A 108 2.82 -26.69 7.91
N GLY A 109 3.71 -27.61 7.53
CA GLY A 109 4.87 -27.32 6.70
C GLY A 109 4.47 -26.81 5.30
N SER A 110 3.46 -27.40 4.70
CA SER A 110 2.94 -26.97 3.39
C SER A 110 2.36 -25.56 3.45
N TRP A 111 1.57 -25.25 4.47
CA TRP A 111 1.00 -23.91 4.65
C TRP A 111 2.07 -22.85 4.91
N ARG A 112 3.11 -23.17 5.69
CA ARG A 112 4.25 -22.28 5.88
C ARG A 112 5.01 -22.02 4.59
N SER A 113 5.22 -23.05 3.77
CA SER A 113 5.88 -22.92 2.48
C SER A 113 5.10 -22.00 1.53
N VAL A 114 3.77 -22.20 1.42
CA VAL A 114 2.91 -21.35 0.58
C VAL A 114 2.86 -19.92 1.09
N SER A 115 2.71 -19.72 2.40
CA SER A 115 2.72 -18.38 3.00
C SER A 115 4.04 -17.66 2.77
N GLY A 116 5.16 -18.36 2.91
CA GLY A 116 6.50 -17.81 2.63
C GLY A 116 6.68 -17.42 1.16
N ALA A 117 6.14 -18.21 0.22
CA ALA A 117 6.18 -17.85 -1.20
C ALA A 117 5.38 -16.57 -1.49
N ILE A 118 4.18 -16.43 -0.90
CA ILE A 118 3.36 -15.23 -1.02
C ILE A 118 4.07 -14.02 -0.41
N ASP A 119 4.61 -14.16 0.80
CA ASP A 119 5.40 -13.09 1.45
C ASP A 119 6.58 -12.66 0.57
N GLY A 120 7.31 -13.61 0.01
CA GLY A 120 8.44 -13.34 -0.89
C GLY A 120 8.02 -12.55 -2.14
N VAL A 121 6.89 -12.89 -2.75
CA VAL A 121 6.35 -12.13 -3.90
C VAL A 121 5.96 -10.71 -3.50
N LEU A 122 5.28 -10.54 -2.38
CA LEU A 122 4.87 -9.23 -1.88
C LEU A 122 6.06 -8.35 -1.49
N ARG A 123 7.12 -8.92 -0.91
CA ARG A 123 8.37 -8.21 -0.60
C ARG A 123 9.18 -7.88 -1.83
N GLY A 124 9.09 -8.68 -2.88
CA GLY A 124 9.73 -8.43 -4.17
C GLY A 124 9.10 -7.29 -4.98
N MET A 125 7.85 -6.91 -4.68
CA MET A 125 7.15 -5.81 -5.35
C MET A 125 7.35 -4.51 -4.58
N THR A 126 8.14 -3.58 -5.13
CA THR A 126 8.37 -2.27 -4.51
C THR A 126 7.29 -1.24 -4.89
N LEU A 127 7.14 -0.21 -4.06
CA LEU A 127 6.26 0.91 -4.35
C LEU A 127 6.68 1.63 -5.65
N ALA A 128 7.98 1.72 -5.93
CA ALA A 128 8.49 2.28 -7.18
C ALA A 128 8.04 1.47 -8.41
N GLN A 129 8.03 0.14 -8.32
CA GLN A 129 7.53 -0.73 -9.39
C GLN A 129 6.01 -0.59 -9.57
N MET A 130 5.26 -0.44 -8.49
CA MET A 130 3.81 -0.17 -8.57
C MET A 130 3.51 1.16 -9.26
N LEU A 131 4.33 2.19 -9.03
CA LEU A 131 4.24 3.47 -9.75
C LEU A 131 4.46 3.31 -11.25
N ALA A 132 5.49 2.56 -11.65
CA ALA A 132 5.82 2.32 -13.05
C ALA A 132 4.69 1.61 -13.81
N GLY A 133 3.88 0.80 -13.13
CA GLY A 133 2.72 0.11 -13.70
C GLY A 133 1.44 0.96 -13.78
N ARG A 134 1.43 2.19 -13.23
CA ARG A 134 0.25 3.06 -13.32
C ARG A 134 0.05 3.56 -14.77
N PRO A 135 -1.20 3.55 -15.28
CA PRO A 135 -1.49 4.23 -16.53
C PRO A 135 -1.14 5.72 -16.36
N THR A 136 -0.28 6.24 -17.22
CA THR A 136 -0.07 7.68 -17.29
C THR A 136 -1.41 8.32 -17.68
N ALA A 137 -1.92 9.25 -16.85
CA ALA A 137 -3.08 10.03 -17.23
C ALA A 137 -2.80 10.67 -18.61
N PRO A 138 -3.74 10.63 -19.57
CA PRO A 138 -3.53 11.30 -20.83
C PRO A 138 -3.23 12.78 -20.54
N ALA A 139 -2.13 13.27 -21.11
CA ALA A 139 -1.75 14.67 -20.97
C ALA A 139 -2.98 15.53 -21.30
N LYS A 140 -3.35 16.45 -20.40
CA LYS A 140 -4.35 17.48 -20.69
C LYS A 140 -3.88 18.26 -21.92
N GLY A 141 -4.39 17.94 -23.09
CA GLY A 141 -3.98 18.56 -24.35
C GLY A 141 -4.37 17.78 -25.60
N ALA A 142 -4.74 16.51 -25.47
CA ALA A 142 -5.14 15.72 -26.64
C ALA A 142 -6.65 15.80 -26.99
N ALA A 143 -7.44 16.46 -26.17
CA ALA A 143 -8.89 16.56 -26.39
C ALA A 143 -9.30 17.75 -27.27
N ASP A 144 -8.44 18.74 -27.48
CA ASP A 144 -8.79 19.94 -28.28
C ASP A 144 -8.48 19.82 -29.79
N ALA A 145 -7.75 18.78 -30.20
CA ALA A 145 -7.39 18.59 -31.60
C ALA A 145 -8.44 17.83 -32.43
N ALA A 146 -9.39 17.17 -31.78
CA ALA A 146 -10.42 16.37 -32.49
C ALA A 146 -11.70 17.13 -32.83
N GLN A 147 -11.88 18.35 -32.34
CA GLN A 147 -13.08 19.18 -32.62
C GLN A 147 -12.85 20.32 -33.62
N ALA A 148 -11.66 20.44 -34.17
CA ALA A 148 -11.36 21.51 -35.18
C ALA A 148 -11.48 21.04 -36.62
N ASN A 149 -11.97 19.82 -36.88
CA ASN A 149 -12.09 19.32 -38.25
C ASN A 149 -13.43 18.55 -38.49
N ALA A 150 -14.52 19.16 -38.14
CA ALA A 150 -15.85 18.75 -38.57
C ALA A 150 -16.64 19.91 -39.16
#